data_9f68f6f9c93b717e9fd675b3dd38bed3
#
_entry.id   9f68f6f9c93b717e9fd675b3dd38bed3
#
_cell.length_a   1.000
_cell.length_b   1.000
_cell.length_c   1.000
_cell.angle_alpha   90.00
_cell.angle_beta   90.00
_cell.angle_gamma   90.00
#
_symmetry.space_group_name_H-M   'P 1'
#
loop_
_entity.id
_entity.type
_entity.pdbx_description
1 polymer ?
#
loop_
_entity_poly.entity_id
_entity_poly.type
_entity_poly.pdbx_seq_one_letter_code
_entity_poly.pdbx_strand_id
1 'polypeptide(L)'
;MGFYLLGKLKLPNDSDVKHVSTPRLVLAIITLSFTMYMIPGLWGAPLKSISAFLPPMSTQDFVLSAGSAPAVAHNSGNHKYGEIFHAPLGLDAFFDYDEGLAYAKKMNKPVFIDFTGHACVNCRKMEASVWPDKEVLSRLSNDYVVIQLYVDDKTDLATAEQTVSKYSGKKIQTIGNKWSDLQASRFNANSQPFYVLLDTKGNLLVQPQGADYDPVSFSKYLDSGLEAFKKSVQ
;
A
#
# COMPACT_ATOMS: atom_id res chain seq x y z
N MET A 1 -5.78 9.24 29.46
CA MET A 1 -4.41 9.33 30.07
C MET A 1 -4.01 10.77 30.39
N GLY A 2 -3.99 11.74 29.45
CA GLY A 2 -3.52 13.11 29.71
C GLY A 2 -4.22 13.83 30.89
N PHE A 3 -5.55 13.83 30.94
CA PHE A 3 -6.32 14.41 32.04
C PHE A 3 -6.10 13.70 33.38
N TYR A 4 -5.84 12.39 33.36
CA TYR A 4 -5.47 11.64 34.56
C TYR A 4 -4.09 12.09 35.10
N LEU A 5 -3.12 12.25 34.23
CA LEU A 5 -1.78 12.73 34.57
C LEU A 5 -1.83 14.15 35.17
N LEU A 6 -2.74 14.99 34.69
CA LEU A 6 -2.98 16.35 35.22
C LEU A 6 -3.79 16.35 36.54
N GLY A 7 -4.22 15.21 37.06
CA GLY A 7 -5.04 15.09 38.26
C GLY A 7 -6.47 15.60 38.09
N LYS A 8 -6.96 15.74 36.84
CA LYS A 8 -8.35 16.17 36.54
C LYS A 8 -9.33 14.99 36.44
N LEU A 9 -8.83 13.79 36.34
CA LEU A 9 -9.58 12.53 36.43
C LEU A 9 -9.02 11.70 37.58
N LYS A 10 -9.91 11.16 38.42
CA LYS A 10 -9.58 10.29 39.52
C LYS A 10 -10.26 8.93 39.35
N LEU A 11 -9.57 7.87 39.67
CA LEU A 11 -10.11 6.53 39.83
C LEU A 11 -10.43 6.27 41.32
N PRO A 12 -11.31 5.28 41.65
CA PRO A 12 -11.81 5.10 43.02
C PRO A 12 -10.75 4.91 44.11
N ASN A 13 -9.55 4.45 43.78
CA ASN A 13 -8.46 4.17 44.70
C ASN A 13 -7.28 5.15 44.62
N ASP A 14 -7.45 6.25 43.89
CA ASP A 14 -6.37 7.23 43.69
C ASP A 14 -6.24 8.22 44.84
N SER A 15 -4.98 8.53 45.18
CA SER A 15 -4.66 9.63 46.12
C SER A 15 -4.88 11.01 45.50
N ASP A 16 -5.10 12.01 46.32
CA ASP A 16 -5.20 13.39 45.88
C ASP A 16 -3.86 13.92 45.32
N VAL A 17 -3.89 14.42 44.10
CA VAL A 17 -2.75 15.08 43.48
C VAL A 17 -2.77 16.55 43.85
N LYS A 18 -2.09 16.92 44.93
CA LYS A 18 -2.00 18.34 45.41
C LYS A 18 -1.17 19.19 44.44
N HIS A 19 -0.12 18.63 43.83
CA HIS A 19 0.75 19.29 42.85
C HIS A 19 1.09 18.35 41.73
N VAL A 20 1.07 18.84 40.49
CA VAL A 20 1.50 18.08 39.33
C VAL A 20 3.02 18.20 39.22
N SER A 21 3.72 17.08 39.38
CA SER A 21 5.17 17.04 39.22
C SER A 21 5.57 17.28 37.75
N THR A 22 6.78 17.81 37.53
CA THR A 22 7.30 18.07 36.18
C THR A 22 7.24 16.85 35.23
N PRO A 23 7.63 15.62 35.62
CA PRO A 23 7.49 14.45 34.76
C PRO A 23 6.03 14.16 34.37
N ARG A 24 5.08 14.32 35.32
CA ARG A 24 3.64 14.11 35.02
C ARG A 24 3.12 15.15 34.03
N LEU A 25 3.55 16.41 34.18
CA LEU A 25 3.19 17.49 33.27
C LEU A 25 3.71 17.22 31.87
N VAL A 26 4.98 16.86 31.73
CA VAL A 26 5.61 16.53 30.43
C VAL A 26 4.88 15.37 29.76
N LEU A 27 4.62 14.28 30.49
CA LEU A 27 3.88 13.13 29.95
C LEU A 27 2.44 13.50 29.56
N ALA A 28 1.78 14.38 30.33
CA ALA A 28 0.44 14.86 29.98
C ALA A 28 0.46 15.68 28.68
N ILE A 29 1.45 16.56 28.51
CA ILE A 29 1.60 17.34 27.27
C ILE A 29 1.85 16.41 26.08
N ILE A 30 2.75 15.44 26.20
CA ILE A 30 3.04 14.47 25.13
C ILE A 30 1.78 13.71 24.74
N THR A 31 1.04 13.16 25.73
CA THR A 31 -0.17 12.37 25.44
C THR A 31 -1.29 13.21 24.83
N LEU A 32 -1.49 14.43 25.29
CA LEU A 32 -2.51 15.34 24.74
C LEU A 32 -2.13 15.81 23.33
N SER A 33 -0.85 16.15 23.09
CA SER A 33 -0.35 16.54 21.77
C SER A 33 -0.50 15.39 20.78
N PHE A 34 -0.18 14.15 21.18
CA PHE A 34 -0.39 12.97 20.35
C PHE A 34 -1.88 12.74 20.04
N THR A 35 -2.75 12.92 21.03
CA THR A 35 -4.21 12.83 20.83
C THR A 35 -4.69 13.88 19.81
N MET A 36 -4.24 15.14 19.94
CA MET A 36 -4.58 16.21 18.98
C MET A 36 -4.09 15.86 17.57
N TYR A 37 -2.88 15.29 17.44
CA TYR A 37 -2.35 14.83 16.17
C TYR A 37 -3.19 13.72 15.54
N MET A 38 -3.80 12.83 16.36
CA MET A 38 -4.64 11.72 15.87
C MET A 38 -6.03 12.16 15.41
N ILE A 39 -6.56 13.27 15.91
CA ILE A 39 -7.94 13.73 15.65
C ILE A 39 -8.24 13.83 14.14
N PRO A 40 -7.42 14.49 13.30
CA PRO A 40 -7.70 14.55 11.87
C PRO A 40 -7.79 13.18 11.17
N GLY A 41 -7.06 12.18 11.69
CA GLY A 41 -7.11 10.81 11.19
C GLY A 41 -8.47 10.13 11.33
N LEU A 42 -9.31 10.56 12.29
CA LEU A 42 -10.68 10.06 12.44
C LEU A 42 -11.56 10.40 11.22
N TRP A 43 -11.21 11.42 10.47
CA TRP A 43 -11.89 11.85 9.24
C TRP A 43 -11.10 11.55 7.96
N GLY A 44 -10.15 10.60 8.03
CA GLY A 44 -9.41 10.13 6.85
C GLY A 44 -8.24 11.03 6.43
N ALA A 45 -7.84 12.02 7.25
CA ALA A 45 -6.63 12.78 6.95
C ALA A 45 -5.37 11.90 7.09
N PRO A 46 -4.42 11.97 6.13
CA PRO A 46 -3.23 11.13 6.17
C PRO A 46 -2.32 11.53 7.34
N LEU A 47 -2.17 10.63 8.31
CA LEU A 47 -1.27 10.80 9.45
C LEU A 47 0.13 10.31 9.09
N LYS A 48 0.87 11.09 8.31
CA LYS A 48 2.15 10.70 7.67
C LYS A 48 3.17 10.08 8.64
N SER A 49 3.28 10.60 9.88
CA SER A 49 4.28 10.12 10.84
C SER A 49 4.00 8.74 11.41
N ILE A 50 2.74 8.28 11.38
CA ILE A 50 2.32 6.98 11.91
C ILE A 50 1.58 6.11 10.90
N SER A 51 1.52 6.56 9.63
CA SER A 51 0.81 5.86 8.55
C SER A 51 1.19 4.39 8.42
N ALA A 52 2.44 4.07 8.72
CA ALA A 52 2.98 2.72 8.72
C ALA A 52 2.34 1.76 9.73
N PHE A 53 1.70 2.29 10.78
CA PHE A 53 1.08 1.54 11.87
C PHE A 53 -0.46 1.61 11.83
N LEU A 54 -1.02 2.34 10.88
CA LEU A 54 -2.47 2.45 10.69
C LEU A 54 -2.96 1.38 9.72
N PRO A 55 -4.21 0.92 9.87
CA PRO A 55 -4.87 0.11 8.86
C PRO A 55 -4.83 0.81 7.48
N PRO A 56 -4.85 0.04 6.39
CA PRO A 56 -4.93 0.61 5.04
C PRO A 56 -6.11 1.60 4.93
N MET A 57 -5.92 2.68 4.19
CA MET A 57 -6.96 3.71 3.98
C MET A 57 -8.25 3.12 3.40
N SER A 58 -8.15 2.04 2.64
CA SER A 58 -9.29 1.31 2.07
C SER A 58 -10.18 0.61 3.10
N THR A 59 -9.71 0.42 4.33
CA THR A 59 -10.48 -0.21 5.43
C THR A 59 -11.15 0.80 6.36
N GLN A 60 -11.06 2.10 6.06
CA GLN A 60 -11.70 3.13 6.87
C GLN A 60 -13.16 3.31 6.46
N ASP A 61 -14.09 3.12 7.42
CA ASP A 61 -15.53 3.22 7.20
C ASP A 61 -16.01 4.66 6.93
N PHE A 62 -15.19 5.67 7.25
CA PHE A 62 -15.58 7.07 7.17
C PHE A 62 -14.43 7.97 6.72
N VAL A 63 -14.46 8.37 5.44
CA VAL A 63 -13.52 9.34 4.88
C VAL A 63 -14.28 10.61 4.50
N LEU A 64 -14.11 11.68 5.28
CA LEU A 64 -14.50 13.02 4.86
C LEU A 64 -13.46 13.53 3.85
N SER A 65 -13.69 13.25 2.58
CA SER A 65 -12.93 13.87 1.49
C SER A 65 -13.23 15.37 1.46
N ALA A 66 -12.50 16.14 2.23
CA ALA A 66 -12.45 17.58 2.05
C ALA A 66 -11.62 17.89 0.80
N GLY A 67 -12.28 18.05 -0.31
CA GLY A 67 -11.72 18.63 -1.53
C GLY A 67 -11.23 17.61 -2.57
N SER A 68 -12.09 17.35 -3.55
CA SER A 68 -11.79 17.06 -4.95
C SER A 68 -10.72 16.00 -5.28
N ALA A 69 -10.95 14.76 -4.84
CA ALA A 69 -10.92 13.69 -5.82
C ALA A 69 -12.38 13.28 -6.03
N PRO A 70 -12.89 13.20 -7.26
CA PRO A 70 -14.16 12.53 -7.47
C PRO A 70 -14.01 11.16 -6.81
N ALA A 71 -15.05 10.72 -6.09
CA ALA A 71 -15.18 9.31 -5.75
C ALA A 71 -15.10 8.58 -7.10
N VAL A 72 -13.90 8.21 -7.51
CA VAL A 72 -13.71 7.35 -8.67
C VAL A 72 -14.39 6.09 -8.24
N ALA A 73 -15.53 5.83 -8.87
CA ALA A 73 -16.25 4.59 -8.68
C ALA A 73 -15.21 3.48 -8.72
N HIS A 74 -15.08 2.75 -7.62
CA HIS A 74 -14.17 1.61 -7.54
C HIS A 74 -14.59 0.60 -8.62
N ASN A 75 -13.98 0.71 -9.79
CA ASN A 75 -14.15 -0.28 -10.87
C ASN A 75 -13.45 -1.62 -10.56
N SER A 76 -12.79 -1.70 -9.40
CA SER A 76 -12.12 -2.93 -8.96
C SER A 76 -13.06 -4.11 -8.73
N GLY A 77 -14.36 -3.90 -8.61
CA GLY A 77 -15.34 -4.99 -8.44
C GLY A 77 -15.48 -5.94 -9.64
N ASN A 78 -14.95 -5.58 -10.81
CA ASN A 78 -14.94 -6.44 -12.01
C ASN A 78 -13.63 -7.21 -12.20
N HIS A 79 -12.60 -6.98 -11.37
CA HIS A 79 -11.32 -7.67 -11.47
C HIS A 79 -11.27 -8.88 -10.53
N LYS A 80 -10.54 -9.91 -10.94
CA LYS A 80 -10.32 -11.08 -10.09
C LYS A 80 -9.74 -10.63 -8.74
N TYR A 81 -10.33 -11.07 -7.64
CA TYR A 81 -10.04 -10.66 -6.27
C TYR A 81 -10.38 -9.20 -5.90
N GLY A 82 -11.07 -8.45 -6.77
CA GLY A 82 -11.46 -7.06 -6.50
C GLY A 82 -12.47 -6.89 -5.37
N GLU A 83 -13.15 -7.96 -4.95
CA GLU A 83 -14.00 -7.98 -3.75
C GLU A 83 -13.19 -8.08 -2.45
N ILE A 84 -11.95 -8.58 -2.54
CA ILE A 84 -11.06 -8.82 -1.39
C ILE A 84 -10.07 -7.66 -1.23
N PHE A 85 -9.51 -7.20 -2.34
CA PHE A 85 -8.44 -6.21 -2.35
C PHE A 85 -8.91 -4.88 -2.93
N HIS A 86 -8.37 -3.80 -2.40
CA HIS A 86 -8.65 -2.45 -2.86
C HIS A 86 -7.35 -1.66 -3.01
N ALA A 87 -7.18 -1.03 -4.15
CA ALA A 87 -6.02 -0.18 -4.40
C ALA A 87 -6.12 1.14 -3.64
N PRO A 88 -5.01 1.68 -3.12
CA PRO A 88 -4.99 2.97 -2.48
C PRO A 88 -5.27 4.10 -3.48
N LEU A 89 -5.70 5.26 -2.98
CA LEU A 89 -5.92 6.49 -3.76
C LEU A 89 -6.95 6.36 -4.90
N GLY A 90 -7.79 5.32 -4.89
CA GLY A 90 -8.77 5.06 -5.94
C GLY A 90 -8.15 4.64 -7.28
N LEU A 91 -6.91 4.16 -7.29
CA LEU A 91 -6.28 3.61 -8.48
C LEU A 91 -7.07 2.40 -9.00
N ASP A 92 -7.24 2.32 -10.31
CA ASP A 92 -7.74 1.12 -10.97
C ASP A 92 -6.59 0.11 -11.05
N ALA A 93 -6.69 -0.97 -10.25
CA ALA A 93 -5.63 -1.96 -10.14
C ALA A 93 -6.17 -3.38 -10.26
N PHE A 94 -5.35 -4.23 -10.86
CA PHE A 94 -5.55 -5.67 -10.93
C PHE A 94 -4.89 -6.37 -9.74
N PHE A 95 -5.49 -7.45 -9.27
CA PHE A 95 -4.96 -8.25 -8.15
C PHE A 95 -4.57 -9.67 -8.56
N ASP A 96 -4.63 -9.93 -9.88
CA ASP A 96 -4.13 -11.14 -10.51
C ASP A 96 -3.15 -10.77 -11.63
N TYR A 97 -1.99 -11.42 -11.63
CA TYR A 97 -0.90 -11.13 -12.57
C TYR A 97 -1.31 -11.37 -14.01
N ASP A 98 -1.96 -12.50 -14.29
CA ASP A 98 -2.30 -12.90 -15.65
C ASP A 98 -3.40 -12.02 -16.22
N GLU A 99 -4.41 -11.67 -15.42
CA GLU A 99 -5.47 -10.75 -15.80
C GLU A 99 -4.91 -9.36 -16.12
N GLY A 100 -4.09 -8.79 -15.24
CA GLY A 100 -3.50 -7.47 -15.46
C GLY A 100 -2.58 -7.42 -16.68
N LEU A 101 -1.77 -8.46 -16.89
CA LEU A 101 -0.90 -8.56 -18.07
C LEU A 101 -1.71 -8.68 -19.37
N ALA A 102 -2.79 -9.46 -19.36
CA ALA A 102 -3.70 -9.58 -20.51
C ALA A 102 -4.36 -8.24 -20.85
N TYR A 103 -4.77 -7.49 -19.83
CA TYR A 103 -5.32 -6.15 -20.00
C TYR A 103 -4.26 -5.17 -20.54
N ALA A 104 -3.05 -5.19 -20.00
CA ALA A 104 -1.93 -4.36 -20.47
C ALA A 104 -1.62 -4.61 -21.95
N LYS A 105 -1.64 -5.87 -22.37
CA LYS A 105 -1.48 -6.26 -23.78
C LYS A 105 -2.59 -5.69 -24.66
N LYS A 106 -3.85 -5.75 -24.21
CA LYS A 106 -5.01 -5.18 -24.93
C LYS A 106 -4.91 -3.65 -25.06
N MET A 107 -4.46 -2.97 -24.00
CA MET A 107 -4.37 -1.52 -23.96
C MET A 107 -3.04 -0.99 -24.53
N ASN A 108 -2.10 -1.87 -24.87
CA ASN A 108 -0.73 -1.55 -25.27
C ASN A 108 -0.07 -0.57 -24.29
N LYS A 109 -0.16 -0.87 -23.00
CA LYS A 109 0.43 -0.09 -21.91
C LYS A 109 1.45 -0.93 -21.13
N PRO A 110 2.52 -0.32 -20.59
CA PRO A 110 3.42 -1.01 -19.68
C PRO A 110 2.73 -1.35 -18.37
N VAL A 111 3.28 -2.31 -17.65
CA VAL A 111 2.76 -2.79 -16.37
C VAL A 111 3.63 -2.28 -15.24
N PHE A 112 2.99 -1.80 -14.19
CA PHE A 112 3.59 -1.55 -12.89
C PHE A 112 3.09 -2.61 -11.91
N ILE A 113 3.99 -3.48 -11.45
CA ILE A 113 3.68 -4.46 -10.40
C ILE A 113 4.15 -3.91 -9.06
N ASP A 114 3.26 -3.97 -8.07
CA ASP A 114 3.55 -3.75 -6.67
C ASP A 114 3.38 -5.07 -5.90
N PHE A 115 4.51 -5.70 -5.55
CA PHE A 115 4.47 -6.78 -4.56
C PHE A 115 4.36 -6.15 -3.17
N THR A 116 3.18 -6.25 -2.61
CA THR A 116 2.77 -5.62 -1.37
C THR A 116 2.35 -6.65 -0.31
N GLY A 117 1.92 -6.19 0.85
CA GLY A 117 1.38 -7.04 1.91
C GLY A 117 0.50 -6.27 2.89
N HIS A 118 -0.43 -6.95 3.54
CA HIS A 118 -1.30 -6.37 4.56
C HIS A 118 -0.50 -5.83 5.75
N ALA A 119 0.52 -6.57 6.18
CA ALA A 119 1.39 -6.21 7.29
C ALA A 119 2.63 -5.40 6.87
N CYS A 120 2.70 -4.94 5.63
CA CYS A 120 3.88 -4.26 5.08
C CYS A 120 3.90 -2.77 5.46
N VAL A 121 4.63 -2.44 6.53
CA VAL A 121 4.84 -1.08 7.02
C VAL A 121 5.41 -0.13 5.95
N ASN A 122 6.41 -0.59 5.20
CA ASN A 122 7.05 0.21 4.15
C ASN A 122 6.12 0.45 2.96
N CYS A 123 5.25 -0.53 2.62
CA CYS A 123 4.23 -0.37 1.58
C CYS A 123 3.25 0.73 1.96
N ARG A 124 2.72 0.70 3.19
CA ARG A 124 1.82 1.75 3.73
C ARG A 124 2.49 3.13 3.71
N LYS A 125 3.79 3.20 4.01
CA LYS A 125 4.54 4.45 3.97
C LYS A 125 4.67 4.99 2.53
N MET A 126 4.96 4.13 1.56
CA MET A 126 5.00 4.51 0.14
C MET A 126 3.64 5.03 -0.33
N GLU A 127 2.57 4.30 -0.04
CA GLU A 127 1.19 4.67 -0.41
C GLU A 127 0.71 5.97 0.24
N ALA A 128 1.17 6.28 1.46
CA ALA A 128 0.77 7.49 2.18
C ALA A 128 1.62 8.72 1.85
N SER A 129 2.87 8.57 1.42
CA SER A 129 3.81 9.69 1.30
C SER A 129 4.43 9.88 -0.09
N VAL A 130 4.48 8.83 -0.92
CA VAL A 130 5.07 8.90 -2.27
C VAL A 130 4.01 8.85 -3.35
N TRP A 131 3.10 7.89 -3.30
CA TRP A 131 2.08 7.72 -4.33
C TRP A 131 1.10 8.90 -4.47
N PRO A 132 0.76 9.67 -3.39
CA PRO A 132 -0.09 10.86 -3.52
C PRO A 132 0.58 12.05 -4.22
N ASP A 133 1.89 11.98 -4.47
CA ASP A 133 2.57 13.02 -5.26
C ASP A 133 1.93 13.11 -6.65
N LYS A 134 1.72 14.33 -7.13
CA LYS A 134 0.99 14.60 -8.37
C LYS A 134 1.60 13.89 -9.59
N GLU A 135 2.93 13.91 -9.68
CA GLU A 135 3.65 13.30 -10.81
C GLU A 135 3.60 11.77 -10.73
N VAL A 136 3.79 11.21 -9.55
CA VAL A 136 3.71 9.76 -9.32
C VAL A 136 2.29 9.25 -9.59
N LEU A 137 1.29 9.86 -8.97
CA LEU A 137 -0.12 9.45 -9.11
C LEU A 137 -0.60 9.56 -10.56
N SER A 138 -0.20 10.63 -11.27
CA SER A 138 -0.54 10.81 -12.68
C SER A 138 -0.01 9.66 -13.54
N ARG A 139 1.25 9.25 -13.34
CA ARG A 139 1.85 8.14 -14.10
C ARG A 139 1.18 6.80 -13.78
N LEU A 140 0.98 6.51 -12.49
CA LEU A 140 0.30 5.27 -12.09
C LEU A 140 -1.12 5.19 -12.65
N SER A 141 -1.87 6.31 -12.66
CA SER A 141 -3.26 6.32 -13.12
C SER A 141 -3.41 6.29 -14.64
N ASN A 142 -2.50 6.94 -15.38
CA ASN A 142 -2.71 7.19 -16.80
C ASN A 142 -1.80 6.37 -17.69
N ASP A 143 -0.56 6.12 -17.26
CA ASP A 143 0.48 5.59 -18.15
C ASP A 143 0.75 4.10 -17.94
N TYR A 144 0.42 3.56 -16.78
CA TYR A 144 0.63 2.17 -16.42
C TYR A 144 -0.67 1.38 -16.23
N VAL A 145 -0.61 0.07 -16.43
CA VAL A 145 -1.56 -0.88 -15.85
C VAL A 145 -0.99 -1.30 -14.50
N VAL A 146 -1.70 -0.98 -13.43
CA VAL A 146 -1.27 -1.27 -12.06
C VAL A 146 -1.71 -2.67 -11.67
N ILE A 147 -0.78 -3.48 -11.17
CA ILE A 147 -1.05 -4.81 -10.61
C ILE A 147 -0.51 -4.84 -9.17
N GLN A 148 -1.39 -5.03 -8.18
CA GLN A 148 -1.01 -5.18 -6.78
C GLN A 148 -1.12 -6.63 -6.33
N LEU A 149 -0.03 -7.21 -5.87
CA LEU A 149 0.08 -8.61 -5.50
C LEU A 149 0.39 -8.74 -4.00
N TYR A 150 -0.60 -9.14 -3.22
CA TYR A 150 -0.50 -9.30 -1.76
C TYR A 150 0.16 -10.63 -1.41
N VAL A 151 1.46 -10.60 -1.08
CA VAL A 151 2.27 -11.80 -0.85
C VAL A 151 2.07 -12.47 0.51
N ASP A 152 1.40 -11.79 1.44
CA ASP A 152 1.11 -12.29 2.80
C ASP A 152 -0.36 -12.66 3.01
N ASP A 153 -1.18 -12.57 1.95
CA ASP A 153 -2.61 -12.89 2.04
C ASP A 153 -2.85 -14.38 2.33
N LYS A 154 -3.84 -14.64 3.21
CA LYS A 154 -4.15 -15.98 3.71
C LYS A 154 -5.40 -16.61 3.09
N THR A 155 -6.05 -15.91 2.16
CA THR A 155 -7.23 -16.43 1.45
C THR A 155 -6.84 -17.65 0.63
N ASP A 156 -7.57 -18.73 0.82
CA ASP A 156 -7.33 -19.98 0.10
C ASP A 156 -7.62 -19.82 -1.40
N LEU A 157 -6.74 -20.37 -2.21
CA LEU A 157 -6.99 -20.55 -3.65
C LEU A 157 -8.04 -21.63 -3.87
N ALA A 158 -8.83 -21.50 -4.92
CA ALA A 158 -9.69 -22.59 -5.36
C ALA A 158 -8.85 -23.88 -5.54
N THR A 159 -9.42 -25.03 -5.18
CA THR A 159 -8.70 -26.32 -5.21
C THR A 159 -8.03 -26.61 -6.55
N ALA A 160 -8.64 -26.14 -7.65
CA ALA A 160 -8.09 -26.29 -9.00
C ALA A 160 -6.87 -25.40 -9.27
N GLU A 161 -6.67 -24.31 -8.50
CA GLU A 161 -5.54 -23.39 -8.62
C GLU A 161 -4.39 -23.76 -7.66
N GLN A 162 -4.64 -24.66 -6.70
CA GLN A 162 -3.62 -25.09 -5.76
C GLN A 162 -2.60 -25.98 -6.47
N THR A 163 -1.31 -25.73 -6.21
CA THR A 163 -0.22 -26.43 -6.86
C THR A 163 1.00 -26.56 -5.95
N VAL A 164 2.08 -27.11 -6.46
CA VAL A 164 3.37 -27.17 -5.77
C VAL A 164 4.37 -26.32 -6.55
N SER A 165 5.06 -25.45 -5.85
CA SER A 165 6.09 -24.60 -6.43
C SER A 165 7.19 -25.43 -7.07
N LYS A 166 7.48 -25.16 -8.33
CA LYS A 166 8.64 -25.76 -9.03
C LYS A 166 9.96 -25.17 -8.54
N TYR A 167 9.92 -23.96 -7.97
CA TYR A 167 11.09 -23.25 -7.46
C TYR A 167 11.47 -23.72 -6.05
N SER A 168 10.49 -23.78 -5.14
CA SER A 168 10.77 -24.06 -3.73
C SER A 168 10.33 -25.45 -3.25
N GLY A 169 9.54 -26.19 -4.03
CA GLY A 169 8.91 -27.46 -3.63
C GLY A 169 7.78 -27.32 -2.60
N LYS A 170 7.43 -26.10 -2.20
CA LYS A 170 6.36 -25.85 -1.21
C LYS A 170 4.99 -25.84 -1.87
N LYS A 171 3.96 -26.18 -1.09
CA LYS A 171 2.56 -26.10 -1.54
C LYS A 171 2.15 -24.62 -1.67
N ILE A 172 1.50 -24.31 -2.79
CA ILE A 172 0.86 -23.02 -3.07
C ILE A 172 -0.64 -23.22 -2.85
N GLN A 173 -1.15 -22.78 -1.72
CA GLN A 173 -2.52 -22.98 -1.29
C GLN A 173 -3.30 -21.68 -1.09
N THR A 174 -2.59 -20.56 -0.86
CA THR A 174 -3.19 -19.25 -0.66
C THR A 174 -2.79 -18.28 -1.76
N ILE A 175 -3.55 -17.18 -1.89
CA ILE A 175 -3.25 -16.09 -2.82
C ILE A 175 -1.84 -15.56 -2.53
N GLY A 176 -1.50 -15.34 -1.27
CA GLY A 176 -0.17 -14.86 -0.88
C GLY A 176 0.95 -15.84 -1.25
N ASN A 177 0.72 -17.16 -1.11
CA ASN A 177 1.71 -18.16 -1.56
C ASN A 177 1.95 -18.06 -3.07
N LYS A 178 0.90 -17.88 -3.87
CA LYS A 178 0.99 -17.72 -5.34
C LYS A 178 1.86 -16.55 -5.72
N TRP A 179 1.63 -15.39 -5.10
CA TRP A 179 2.37 -14.17 -5.44
C TRP A 179 3.79 -14.15 -4.87
N SER A 180 3.98 -14.69 -3.67
CA SER A 180 5.32 -14.88 -3.09
C SER A 180 6.19 -15.81 -3.93
N ASP A 181 5.60 -16.90 -4.45
CA ASP A 181 6.30 -17.83 -5.35
C ASP A 181 6.64 -17.18 -6.70
N LEU A 182 5.71 -16.41 -7.27
CA LEU A 182 5.96 -15.63 -8.49
C LEU A 182 7.12 -14.64 -8.29
N GLN A 183 7.13 -13.91 -7.17
CA GLN A 183 8.18 -12.95 -6.85
C GLN A 183 9.55 -13.64 -6.73
N ALA A 184 9.60 -14.74 -5.99
CA ALA A 184 10.84 -15.46 -5.76
C ALA A 184 11.36 -16.15 -7.03
N SER A 185 10.49 -16.86 -7.75
CA SER A 185 10.89 -17.66 -8.91
C SER A 185 11.25 -16.82 -10.13
N ARG A 186 10.56 -15.69 -10.33
CA ARG A 186 10.74 -14.88 -11.55
C ARG A 186 11.70 -13.72 -11.36
N PHE A 187 11.69 -13.10 -10.19
CA PHE A 187 12.48 -11.88 -9.92
C PHE A 187 13.57 -12.11 -8.89
N ASN A 188 13.73 -13.32 -8.37
CA ASN A 188 14.69 -13.69 -7.34
C ASN A 188 14.66 -12.74 -6.14
N ALA A 189 13.45 -12.34 -5.73
CA ALA A 189 13.20 -11.35 -4.68
C ALA A 189 12.19 -11.87 -3.66
N ASN A 190 12.31 -11.38 -2.42
CA ASN A 190 11.45 -11.74 -1.29
C ASN A 190 11.35 -10.55 -0.33
N SER A 191 11.05 -9.38 -0.86
CA SER A 191 10.96 -8.13 -0.06
C SER A 191 9.75 -7.32 -0.47
N GLN A 192 9.17 -6.56 0.45
CA GLN A 192 8.04 -5.66 0.21
C GLN A 192 8.36 -4.27 0.80
N PRO A 193 7.97 -3.20 0.09
CA PRO A 193 7.45 -3.20 -1.27
C PRO A 193 8.53 -3.59 -2.29
N PHE A 194 8.10 -4.16 -3.40
CA PHE A 194 9.00 -4.47 -4.50
C PHE A 194 8.29 -4.14 -5.81
N TYR A 195 8.82 -3.18 -6.54
CA TYR A 195 8.24 -2.62 -7.74
C TYR A 195 8.91 -3.16 -8.99
N VAL A 196 8.11 -3.59 -9.95
CA VAL A 196 8.58 -4.18 -11.21
C VAL A 196 7.87 -3.51 -12.38
N LEU A 197 8.63 -3.04 -13.35
CA LEU A 197 8.09 -2.47 -14.59
C LEU A 197 8.29 -3.45 -15.75
N LEU A 198 7.17 -3.84 -16.39
CA LEU A 198 7.16 -4.81 -17.46
C LEU A 198 6.59 -4.25 -18.76
N ASP A 199 7.03 -4.81 -19.87
CA ASP A 199 6.36 -4.66 -21.15
C ASP A 199 5.08 -5.51 -21.25
N THR A 200 4.35 -5.40 -22.35
CA THR A 200 3.12 -6.16 -22.60
C THR A 200 3.33 -7.67 -22.81
N LYS A 201 4.57 -8.12 -22.95
CA LYS A 201 4.96 -9.53 -23.03
C LYS A 201 5.44 -10.08 -21.69
N GLY A 202 5.54 -9.20 -20.69
CA GLY A 202 6.01 -9.53 -19.35
C GLY A 202 7.53 -9.47 -19.18
N ASN A 203 8.29 -8.89 -20.11
CA ASN A 203 9.74 -8.71 -19.95
C ASN A 203 10.02 -7.47 -19.08
N LEU A 204 11.13 -7.52 -18.33
CA LEU A 204 11.59 -6.39 -17.54
C LEU A 204 11.97 -5.20 -18.44
N LEU A 205 11.45 -4.02 -18.13
CA LEU A 205 11.80 -2.78 -18.79
C LEU A 205 13.04 -2.13 -18.16
N VAL A 206 13.11 -2.16 -16.84
CA VAL A 206 14.22 -1.64 -16.04
C VAL A 206 14.45 -2.53 -14.82
N GLN A 207 15.54 -2.32 -14.10
CA GLN A 207 15.81 -3.04 -12.86
C GLN A 207 14.70 -2.77 -11.83
N PRO A 208 14.17 -3.82 -11.16
CA PRO A 208 13.19 -3.64 -10.09
C PRO A 208 13.74 -2.80 -8.93
N GLN A 209 12.82 -2.12 -8.22
CA GLN A 209 13.14 -1.21 -7.13
C GLN A 209 12.34 -1.56 -5.88
N GLY A 210 12.94 -1.39 -4.70
CA GLY A 210 12.26 -1.44 -3.41
C GLY A 210 11.65 -0.09 -3.01
N ALA A 211 11.47 0.13 -1.70
CA ALA A 211 10.98 1.41 -1.18
C ALA A 211 11.94 2.55 -1.50
N ASP A 212 11.41 3.62 -2.08
CA ASP A 212 12.08 4.90 -2.28
C ASP A 212 11.13 6.00 -1.82
N TYR A 213 11.47 6.65 -0.72
CA TYR A 213 10.60 7.64 -0.08
C TYR A 213 10.72 9.04 -0.66
N ASP A 214 11.55 9.24 -1.69
CA ASP A 214 11.61 10.48 -2.46
C ASP A 214 10.67 10.40 -3.67
N PRO A 215 9.56 11.18 -3.69
CA PRO A 215 8.63 11.18 -4.82
C PRO A 215 9.28 11.54 -6.15
N VAL A 216 10.29 12.43 -6.13
CA VAL A 216 10.99 12.84 -7.35
C VAL A 216 11.83 11.69 -7.91
N SER A 217 12.55 10.97 -7.05
CA SER A 217 13.32 9.79 -7.44
C SER A 217 12.41 8.68 -7.95
N PHE A 218 11.31 8.41 -7.24
CA PHE A 218 10.34 7.40 -7.65
C PHE A 218 9.63 7.73 -8.98
N SER A 219 9.31 9.00 -9.21
CA SER A 219 8.77 9.47 -10.49
C SER A 219 9.75 9.22 -11.65
N LYS A 220 11.05 9.49 -11.45
CA LYS A 220 12.09 9.20 -12.45
C LYS A 220 12.21 7.70 -12.75
N TYR A 221 12.05 6.84 -11.73
CA TYR A 221 11.99 5.39 -11.94
C TYR A 221 10.83 5.03 -12.87
N LEU A 222 9.63 5.56 -12.64
CA LEU A 222 8.48 5.34 -13.53
C LEU A 222 8.75 5.87 -14.94
N ASP A 223 9.34 7.07 -15.07
CA ASP A 223 9.70 7.64 -16.38
C ASP A 223 10.69 6.75 -17.15
N SER A 224 11.67 6.18 -16.47
CA SER A 224 12.65 5.27 -17.09
C SER A 224 11.98 4.01 -17.69
N GLY A 225 10.95 3.51 -17.02
CA GLY A 225 10.13 2.41 -17.55
C GLY A 225 9.33 2.80 -18.78
N LEU A 226 8.72 4.00 -18.78
CA LEU A 226 7.99 4.52 -19.95
C LEU A 226 8.91 4.73 -21.16
N GLU A 227 10.12 5.23 -20.93
CA GLU A 227 11.11 5.40 -22.01
C GLU A 227 11.57 4.04 -22.58
N ALA A 228 11.84 3.06 -21.70
CA ALA A 228 12.20 1.73 -22.11
C ALA A 228 11.06 1.05 -22.89
N PHE A 229 9.82 1.23 -22.45
CA PHE A 229 8.65 0.71 -23.17
C PHE A 229 8.51 1.31 -24.57
N LYS A 230 8.63 2.63 -24.72
CA LYS A 230 8.60 3.30 -26.04
C LYS A 230 9.64 2.74 -26.99
N LYS A 231 10.85 2.43 -26.50
CA LYS A 231 11.92 1.83 -27.29
C LYS A 231 11.66 0.36 -27.68
N SER A 232 10.90 -0.39 -26.86
CA SER A 232 10.59 -1.79 -27.12
C SER A 232 9.46 -2.00 -28.13
N VAL A 233 8.66 -0.96 -28.41
CA VAL A 233 7.52 -0.99 -29.35
C VAL A 233 7.89 -0.42 -30.73
N GLN A 234 9.04 0.24 -30.85
CA GLN A 234 9.64 0.66 -32.12
C GLN A 234 10.40 -0.50 -32.76
#